data_eaa156b60cdb5ad603839ac0de635e69
#
_entry.id   eaa156b60cdb5ad603839ac0de635e69
#
_cell.length_a   1.000
_cell.length_b   1.000
_cell.length_c   1.000
_cell.angle_alpha   90.00
_cell.angle_beta   90.00
_cell.angle_gamma   90.00
#
_symmetry.space_group_name_H-M   'P 1'
#
loop_
_entity.id
_entity.type
_entity.pdbx_description
1 polymer ?
#
loop_
_entity_poly.entity_id
_entity_poly.type
_entity_poly.pdbx_seq_one_letter_code
_entity_poly.pdbx_strand_id
1 'polypeptide(L)'
;MYAAVSDIVVTTGNGPGGLTALRIADGKQVWRAPPPKPVCSWGARGCTAAQSQAVSVMPGAVFSGSHDGHLRAFSTTDGRMLWDVDTGVAFQTVNGVAAGGGSLDHGGATVAGGRVFVNSGYGRINGQPGNVLLVYGLP
;
A
#
# COMPACT_ATOMS: atom_id res chain seq x y z
N MET A 1 -5.26 -1.51 16.85
CA MET A 1 -4.99 -2.48 15.77
C MET A 1 -5.41 -1.88 14.44
N TYR A 2 -4.66 -2.15 13.39
CA TYR A 2 -5.01 -1.67 12.04
C TYR A 2 -5.26 -2.86 11.12
N ALA A 3 -6.31 -2.79 10.32
CA ALA A 3 -6.70 -3.83 9.38
C ALA A 3 -6.90 -3.21 7.99
N ALA A 4 -6.07 -3.63 7.06
CA ALA A 4 -6.24 -3.32 5.65
C ALA A 4 -7.23 -4.33 5.02
N VAL A 5 -8.02 -3.86 4.08
CA VAL A 5 -9.02 -4.67 3.39
C VAL A 5 -8.59 -4.87 1.94
N SER A 6 -8.48 -6.11 1.53
CA SER A 6 -8.16 -6.45 0.13
C SER A 6 -9.41 -6.41 -0.74
N ASP A 7 -10.35 -7.32 -0.50
CA ASP A 7 -11.60 -7.49 -1.28
C ASP A 7 -11.41 -7.48 -2.80
N ILE A 8 -10.23 -7.94 -3.25
CA ILE A 8 -9.81 -7.85 -4.66
C ILE A 8 -10.70 -8.66 -5.60
N VAL A 9 -11.32 -9.71 -5.07
CA VAL A 9 -12.21 -10.61 -5.83
C VAL A 9 -13.68 -10.42 -5.49
N VAL A 10 -14.02 -9.52 -4.58
CA VAL A 10 -15.39 -9.25 -4.16
C VAL A 10 -15.98 -8.15 -5.04
N THR A 11 -17.05 -8.48 -5.76
CA THR A 11 -17.72 -7.56 -6.69
C THR A 11 -18.93 -6.85 -6.10
N THR A 12 -19.26 -7.14 -4.83
CA THR A 12 -20.41 -6.59 -4.13
C THR A 12 -19.98 -5.72 -2.94
N GLY A 13 -20.72 -4.67 -2.64
CA GLY A 13 -20.41 -3.77 -1.53
C GLY A 13 -19.69 -2.48 -1.94
N ASN A 14 -18.86 -1.96 -1.05
CA ASN A 14 -18.20 -0.65 -1.24
C ASN A 14 -16.94 -0.68 -2.12
N GLY A 15 -16.70 -1.78 -2.81
CA GLY A 15 -15.49 -1.99 -3.62
C GLY A 15 -14.27 -2.41 -2.78
N PRO A 16 -13.16 -2.79 -3.46
CA PRO A 16 -11.95 -3.26 -2.80
C PRO A 16 -11.20 -2.14 -2.09
N GLY A 17 -10.52 -2.50 -0.99
CA GLY A 17 -9.62 -1.62 -0.26
C GLY A 17 -10.22 -0.95 0.97
N GLY A 18 -9.41 -0.13 1.58
CA GLY A 18 -9.71 0.60 2.80
C GLY A 18 -8.87 0.14 3.99
N LEU A 19 -8.67 1.04 4.93
CA LEU A 19 -7.92 0.80 6.16
C LEU A 19 -8.78 1.16 7.36
N THR A 20 -8.85 0.27 8.35
CA THR A 20 -9.66 0.47 9.55
C THR A 20 -8.78 0.38 10.79
N ALA A 21 -8.93 1.33 11.70
CA ALA A 21 -8.40 1.23 13.05
C ALA A 21 -9.45 0.67 14.00
N LEU A 22 -9.05 -0.33 14.77
CA LEU A 22 -9.89 -0.99 15.74
C LEU A 22 -9.28 -0.86 17.15
N ARG A 23 -10.12 -0.63 18.14
CA ARG A 23 -9.72 -0.67 19.54
C ARG A 23 -9.54 -2.13 19.96
N ILE A 24 -8.37 -2.47 20.51
CA ILE A 24 -8.07 -3.86 20.88
C ILE A 24 -8.98 -4.37 21.99
N ALA A 25 -9.36 -3.49 22.94
CA ALA A 25 -10.11 -3.90 24.14
C ALA A 25 -11.54 -4.39 23.85
N ASP A 26 -12.17 -3.88 22.81
CA ASP A 26 -13.59 -4.15 22.52
C ASP A 26 -13.91 -4.36 21.03
N GLY A 27 -12.92 -4.28 20.16
CA GLY A 27 -13.08 -4.43 18.73
C GLY A 27 -13.80 -3.27 18.04
N LYS A 28 -14.13 -2.20 18.75
CA LYS A 28 -14.84 -1.07 18.14
C LYS A 28 -13.98 -0.32 17.16
N GLN A 29 -14.60 0.09 16.06
CA GLN A 29 -13.97 0.94 15.06
C GLN A 29 -13.66 2.32 15.66
N VAL A 30 -12.40 2.74 15.55
CA VAL A 30 -11.93 4.08 15.95
C VAL A 30 -12.08 5.04 14.78
N TRP A 31 -11.56 4.61 13.61
CA TRP A 31 -11.73 5.34 12.35
C TRP A 31 -11.65 4.37 11.15
N ARG A 32 -12.10 4.83 10.00
CA ARG A 32 -11.96 4.12 8.73
C ARG A 32 -11.55 5.11 7.63
N ALA A 33 -10.45 4.81 6.96
CA ALA A 33 -10.07 5.45 5.69
C ALA A 33 -10.70 4.63 4.56
N PRO A 34 -11.58 5.21 3.73
CA PRO A 34 -12.15 4.51 2.58
C PRO A 34 -11.07 4.22 1.54
N PRO A 35 -11.30 3.26 0.63
CA PRO A 35 -10.37 3.02 -0.46
C PRO A 35 -10.25 4.28 -1.32
N PRO A 36 -9.03 4.70 -1.69
CA PRO A 36 -8.84 5.77 -2.67
C PRO A 36 -9.29 5.30 -4.06
N LYS A 37 -9.51 6.24 -4.97
CA LYS A 37 -9.70 5.89 -6.38
C LYS A 37 -8.39 5.27 -6.89
N PRO A 38 -8.42 4.06 -7.50
CA PRO A 38 -7.19 3.44 -8.01
C PRO A 38 -6.62 4.23 -9.18
N VAL A 39 -5.31 4.37 -9.19
CA VAL A 39 -4.55 5.01 -10.27
C VAL A 39 -3.37 4.10 -10.60
N CYS A 40 -3.29 3.60 -11.83
CA CYS A 40 -2.24 2.68 -12.23
C CYS A 40 -1.49 3.23 -13.44
N SER A 41 -0.19 3.42 -13.31
CA SER A 41 0.70 3.90 -14.37
C SER A 41 0.82 2.93 -15.55
N TRP A 42 0.51 1.64 -15.34
CA TRP A 42 0.49 0.60 -16.38
C TRP A 42 -0.86 0.40 -17.08
N GLY A 43 -1.90 1.17 -16.74
CA GLY A 43 -3.23 1.09 -17.33
C GLY A 43 -4.24 0.26 -16.50
N ALA A 44 -5.37 -0.07 -17.11
CA ALA A 44 -6.54 -0.59 -16.37
C ALA A 44 -6.46 -2.06 -15.94
N ARG A 45 -5.55 -2.87 -16.55
CA ARG A 45 -5.49 -4.30 -16.26
C ARG A 45 -5.01 -4.55 -14.83
N GLY A 46 -5.85 -5.21 -14.01
CA GLY A 46 -5.54 -5.50 -12.62
C GLY A 46 -5.49 -4.26 -11.71
N CYS A 47 -5.87 -3.09 -12.21
CA CYS A 47 -5.86 -1.85 -11.45
C CYS A 47 -6.99 -1.82 -10.43
N THR A 48 -6.65 -1.87 -9.15
CA THR A 48 -7.61 -1.83 -8.05
C THR A 48 -6.99 -1.26 -6.79
N ALA A 49 -7.80 -0.59 -5.98
CA ALA A 49 -7.37 -0.04 -4.69
C ALA A 49 -7.32 -1.08 -3.55
N ALA A 50 -7.38 -2.37 -3.88
CA ALA A 50 -7.27 -3.46 -2.90
C ALA A 50 -5.98 -3.31 -2.09
N GLN A 51 -6.09 -3.19 -0.77
CA GLN A 51 -4.95 -3.08 0.14
C GLN A 51 -4.55 -4.47 0.63
N SER A 52 -3.88 -5.21 -0.26
CA SER A 52 -3.49 -6.61 -0.04
C SER A 52 -2.16 -6.75 0.70
N GLN A 53 -1.38 -5.70 0.77
CA GLN A 53 -0.10 -5.69 1.47
C GLN A 53 -0.30 -5.63 2.99
N ALA A 54 0.52 -6.34 3.76
CA ALA A 54 0.54 -6.21 5.21
C ALA A 54 0.85 -4.76 5.62
N VAL A 55 0.19 -4.26 6.65
CA VAL A 55 0.42 -2.90 7.15
C VAL A 55 1.64 -2.84 8.05
N SER A 56 2.35 -1.72 8.00
CA SER A 56 3.46 -1.41 8.91
C SER A 56 3.16 -0.12 9.65
N VAL A 57 3.54 -0.07 10.92
CA VAL A 57 3.16 1.03 11.81
C VAL A 57 4.38 1.64 12.46
N MET A 58 4.40 2.97 12.50
CA MET A 58 5.32 3.76 13.33
C MET A 58 4.52 4.83 14.11
N PRO A 59 5.10 5.48 15.11
CA PRO A 59 4.43 6.60 15.75
C PRO A 59 3.96 7.65 14.75
N GLY A 60 2.65 7.93 14.74
CA GLY A 60 2.01 8.89 13.86
C GLY A 60 1.56 8.37 12.49
N ALA A 61 2.08 7.25 11.98
CA ALA A 61 1.77 6.78 10.63
C ALA A 61 1.55 5.26 10.53
N VAL A 62 0.61 4.87 9.67
CA VAL A 62 0.39 3.50 9.20
C VAL A 62 0.65 3.45 7.71
N PHE A 63 1.57 2.60 7.27
CA PHE A 63 1.84 2.36 5.85
C PHE A 63 1.00 1.19 5.35
N SER A 64 0.36 1.38 4.20
CA SER A 64 -0.43 0.36 3.52
C SER A 64 -0.19 0.46 2.02
N GLY A 65 0.24 -0.63 1.43
CA GLY A 65 0.37 -0.77 -0.02
C GLY A 65 -0.88 -1.36 -0.63
N SER A 66 -1.13 -1.02 -1.88
CA SER A 66 -2.30 -1.46 -2.61
C SER A 66 -1.96 -2.00 -4.01
N HIS A 67 -2.92 -2.70 -4.57
CA HIS A 67 -2.74 -3.40 -5.84
C HIS A 67 -2.59 -2.45 -7.02
N ASP A 68 -2.95 -1.18 -6.86
CA ASP A 68 -2.69 -0.10 -7.83
C ASP A 68 -1.23 0.40 -7.81
N GLY A 69 -0.35 -0.25 -7.03
CA GLY A 69 1.07 0.09 -6.95
C GLY A 69 1.39 1.29 -6.06
N HIS A 70 0.41 1.82 -5.36
CA HIS A 70 0.63 2.95 -4.45
C HIS A 70 0.96 2.50 -3.03
N LEU A 71 2.04 3.02 -2.48
CA LEU A 71 2.32 2.97 -1.04
C LEU A 71 1.81 4.25 -0.39
N ARG A 72 0.91 4.09 0.58
CA ARG A 72 0.26 5.22 1.27
C ARG A 72 0.55 5.19 2.75
N ALA A 73 0.71 6.37 3.34
CA ALA A 73 0.78 6.54 4.78
C ALA A 73 -0.48 7.24 5.28
N PHE A 74 -1.06 6.70 6.35
CA PHE A 74 -2.25 7.23 7.00
C PHE A 74 -1.94 7.61 8.44
N SER A 75 -2.55 8.69 8.92
CA SER A 75 -2.45 9.13 10.31
C SER A 75 -3.00 8.05 11.26
N THR A 76 -2.24 7.72 12.30
CA THR A 76 -2.71 6.80 13.35
C THR A 76 -3.86 7.37 14.16
N THR A 77 -4.05 8.69 14.18
CA THR A 77 -5.05 9.38 14.98
C THR A 77 -6.43 9.35 14.35
N ASP A 78 -6.51 9.64 13.04
CA ASP A 78 -7.79 9.91 12.36
C ASP A 78 -7.92 9.21 10.99
N GLY A 79 -6.91 8.50 10.53
CA GLY A 79 -6.91 7.81 9.24
C GLY A 79 -6.76 8.73 8.02
N ARG A 80 -6.47 10.01 8.22
CA ARG A 80 -6.20 10.94 7.12
C ARG A 80 -4.95 10.51 6.37
N MET A 81 -5.00 10.55 5.04
CA MET A 81 -3.83 10.27 4.20
C MET A 81 -2.79 11.38 4.40
N LEU A 82 -1.57 10.97 4.77
CA LEU A 82 -0.42 11.84 5.01
C LEU A 82 0.51 11.88 3.80
N TRP A 83 0.61 10.76 3.10
CA TRP A 83 1.55 10.59 1.98
C TRP A 83 1.04 9.51 1.03
N ASP A 84 1.33 9.68 -0.25
CA ASP A 84 0.97 8.74 -1.32
C ASP A 84 2.08 8.78 -2.38
N VAL A 85 2.58 7.62 -2.79
CA VAL A 85 3.58 7.49 -3.84
C VAL A 85 3.25 6.33 -4.77
N ASP A 86 3.30 6.60 -6.07
CA ASP A 86 3.24 5.59 -7.11
C ASP A 86 4.59 4.86 -7.19
N THR A 87 4.58 3.58 -6.83
CA THR A 87 5.74 2.70 -6.96
C THR A 87 5.71 1.87 -8.25
N GLY A 88 4.65 1.98 -9.05
CA GLY A 88 4.43 1.20 -10.27
C GLY A 88 5.11 1.75 -11.53
N VAL A 89 6.03 2.67 -11.37
CA VAL A 89 6.75 3.33 -12.49
C VAL A 89 8.13 2.71 -12.72
N ALA A 90 8.80 3.16 -13.80
CA ALA A 90 10.21 2.82 -14.03
C ALA A 90 11.14 3.62 -13.11
N PHE A 91 12.20 2.98 -12.67
CA PHE A 91 13.21 3.58 -11.78
C PHE A 91 14.61 3.45 -12.35
N GLN A 92 15.42 4.49 -12.12
CA GLN A 92 16.87 4.42 -12.24
C GLN A 92 17.43 3.83 -10.94
N THR A 93 18.11 2.70 -11.05
CA THR A 93 18.61 1.99 -9.87
C THR A 93 20.07 2.33 -9.58
N VAL A 94 20.47 2.21 -8.33
CA VAL A 94 21.86 2.48 -7.89
C VAL A 94 22.87 1.47 -8.45
N ASN A 95 22.42 0.30 -8.90
CA ASN A 95 23.26 -0.74 -9.50
C ASN A 95 23.21 -0.75 -11.04
N GLY A 96 22.52 0.22 -11.66
CA GLY A 96 22.44 0.35 -13.12
C GLY A 96 21.56 -0.69 -13.82
N VAL A 97 20.87 -1.58 -13.08
CA VAL A 97 19.92 -2.53 -13.67
C VAL A 97 18.59 -1.84 -13.94
N ALA A 98 18.03 -2.02 -15.11
CA ALA A 98 16.71 -1.50 -15.43
C ALA A 98 15.66 -2.12 -14.49
N ALA A 99 14.88 -1.29 -13.83
CA ALA A 99 13.87 -1.72 -12.88
C ALA A 99 12.57 -0.96 -13.04
N GLY A 100 11.48 -1.62 -12.71
CA GLY A 100 10.16 -1.04 -12.62
C GLY A 100 9.42 -1.64 -11.43
N GLY A 101 8.55 -0.87 -10.85
CA GLY A 101 7.66 -1.37 -9.84
C GLY A 101 6.33 -1.85 -10.42
N GLY A 102 5.41 -2.16 -9.54
CA GLY A 102 4.09 -2.66 -9.88
C GLY A 102 3.20 -2.76 -8.66
N SER A 103 2.32 -3.76 -8.65
CA SER A 103 1.38 -3.96 -7.54
C SER A 103 2.08 -4.22 -6.22
N LEU A 104 1.50 -3.71 -5.14
CA LEU A 104 1.93 -3.98 -3.78
C LEU A 104 1.00 -5.02 -3.14
N ASP A 105 1.57 -6.18 -2.81
CA ASP A 105 0.87 -7.32 -2.23
C ASP A 105 1.81 -8.04 -1.26
N HIS A 106 1.30 -8.94 -0.38
CA HIS A 106 2.03 -9.78 0.57
C HIS A 106 2.77 -9.02 1.68
N GLY A 107 4.13 -9.06 1.67
CA GLY A 107 4.95 -8.45 2.71
C GLY A 107 4.79 -6.93 2.78
N GLY A 108 4.58 -6.38 3.98
CA GLY A 108 4.46 -4.95 4.20
C GLY A 108 5.79 -4.20 4.00
N ALA A 109 5.69 -2.89 3.98
CA ALA A 109 6.87 -2.04 4.05
C ALA A 109 7.60 -2.25 5.38
N THR A 110 8.92 -2.23 5.37
CA THR A 110 9.74 -2.27 6.59
C THR A 110 10.15 -0.85 6.97
N VAL A 111 9.93 -0.47 8.22
CA VAL A 111 10.37 0.83 8.74
C VAL A 111 11.55 0.60 9.67
N ALA A 112 12.71 1.15 9.32
CA ALA A 112 13.93 1.02 10.12
C ALA A 112 14.90 2.17 9.85
N GLY A 113 15.60 2.65 10.87
CA GLY A 113 16.67 3.64 10.73
C GLY A 113 16.24 4.93 10.02
N GLY A 114 15.03 5.42 10.26
CA GLY A 114 14.50 6.62 9.58
C GLY A 114 14.19 6.40 8.09
N ARG A 115 13.99 5.17 7.65
CA ARG A 115 13.69 4.81 6.27
C ARG A 115 12.52 3.85 6.17
N VAL A 116 11.82 3.91 5.03
CA VAL A 116 10.78 2.95 4.62
C VAL A 116 11.33 2.16 3.44
N PHE A 117 11.38 0.84 3.58
CA PHE A 117 11.81 -0.10 2.56
C PHE A 117 10.58 -0.82 2.02
N VAL A 118 10.38 -0.85 0.72
CA VAL A 118 9.26 -1.55 0.08
C VAL A 118 9.69 -2.26 -1.19
N ASN A 119 9.33 -3.54 -1.31
CA ASN A 119 9.41 -4.27 -2.56
C ASN A 119 8.18 -3.94 -3.40
N SER A 120 8.37 -3.55 -4.66
CA SER A 120 7.28 -3.24 -5.58
C SER A 120 7.31 -4.17 -6.79
N GLY A 121 6.14 -4.70 -7.14
CA GLY A 121 5.97 -5.52 -8.33
C GLY A 121 5.56 -6.97 -8.07
N TYR A 122 4.60 -7.22 -7.19
CA TYR A 122 4.01 -8.54 -7.00
C TYR A 122 2.91 -8.81 -8.03
N GLY A 123 3.21 -9.66 -9.01
CA GLY A 123 2.31 -9.97 -10.13
C GLY A 123 1.21 -11.01 -9.85
N ARG A 124 0.86 -11.28 -8.57
CA ARG A 124 -0.21 -12.24 -8.24
C ARG A 124 -1.60 -11.61 -8.42
N ILE A 125 -2.62 -12.46 -8.64
CA ILE A 125 -4.03 -12.07 -8.80
C ILE A 125 -4.21 -10.91 -9.80
N ASN A 126 -3.61 -11.07 -11.00
CA ASN A 126 -3.58 -10.04 -12.07
C ASN A 126 -2.83 -8.75 -11.72
N GLY A 127 -2.02 -8.74 -10.65
CA GLY A 127 -1.18 -7.59 -10.32
C GLY A 127 -0.09 -7.34 -11.36
N GLN A 128 0.35 -6.10 -11.44
CA GLN A 128 1.48 -5.71 -12.26
C GLN A 128 2.79 -6.25 -11.65
N PRO A 129 3.57 -7.06 -12.37
CA PRO A 129 4.88 -7.49 -11.90
C PRO A 129 5.90 -6.36 -11.96
N GLY A 130 6.93 -6.45 -11.12
CA GLY A 130 8.08 -5.54 -11.08
C GLY A 130 9.26 -6.21 -10.41
N ASN A 131 10.37 -5.48 -10.26
CA ASN A 131 11.63 -6.01 -9.76
C ASN A 131 12.44 -4.99 -8.94
N VAL A 132 11.78 -4.10 -8.20
CA VAL A 132 12.46 -3.01 -7.51
C VAL A 132 12.25 -3.06 -6.00
N LEU A 133 13.35 -2.83 -5.26
CA LEU A 133 13.33 -2.45 -3.85
C LEU A 133 13.52 -0.94 -3.76
N LEU A 134 12.53 -0.25 -3.23
CA LEU A 134 12.55 1.19 -3.02
C LEU A 134 12.86 1.53 -1.57
N VAL A 135 13.60 2.61 -1.38
CA VAL A 135 13.95 3.12 -0.05
C VAL A 135 13.61 4.61 0.01
N TYR A 136 12.69 4.95 0.88
CA TYR A 136 12.30 6.33 1.14
C TYR A 136 12.86 6.81 2.46
N GLY A 137 13.43 8.02 2.47
CA GLY A 137 13.80 8.71 3.71
C GLY A 137 12.55 9.21 4.44
N LEU A 138 12.52 9.04 5.76
CA LEU A 138 11.54 9.71 6.60
C LEU A 138 12.05 11.11 6.95
N PRO A 139 11.20 12.13 7.04
CA PRO A 139 11.58 13.48 7.43
C PRO A 139 12.13 13.56 8.85
#